data_2df3d960f17423a435a8a235a3729fd6
#
_entry.id   2df3d960f17423a435a8a235a3729fd6
#
_cell.length_a   1.000
_cell.length_b   1.000
_cell.length_c   1.000
_cell.angle_alpha   90.00
_cell.angle_beta   90.00
_cell.angle_gamma   90.00
#
_symmetry.space_group_name_H-M   'P 1'
#
loop_
_entity.id
_entity.type
_entity.pdbx_description
1 polymer ?
#
loop_
_entity_poly.entity_id
_entity_poly.type
_entity_poly.pdbx_seq_one_letter_code
_entity_poly.pdbx_strand_id
1 'polypeptide(L)'
;VTDTYHGVQVQDPYRWLEDPNSSQVREWSEAQDHRTRKYLDALPQRAPIYNQLLRQISATSSSYHALHAVEGKIFALYDEPPKQQPMIAVLTNAAEPSLARIIVDPNTLNPKGTTAIDWFVPSPDGKLLAVSLSDNGSEDGSLHLFDVTSGKEVGEPIPRVQYPTGGGSVAWRADSQGFWYTRYPGPDRPAEEQHFFQQVYFHRVGGAASQDVYVLGKGLPKVAEISLTNRFNPNIVVVSVANGDGGEFAHYLIDAGGTVRQVTHFEDKVVDATVGADGALYLVSRKNAPRGKLLKLAPGVADLAQAAILVPESDAVILSGDQTGGEPVAVTSRAVYVREIIGGPSRVAIFDHAGKPRGTLPLPDLATVDEVEPLSDGTLLYSIATYLRPPFFFRATTKPRRDLPKRSWRKPVPSPSQIRKSCANSPAPRTALRFR
;
A
#
# COMPACT_ATOMS: atom_id res chain seq x y z
N VAL A 1 -30.19 -8.84 25.32
CA VAL A 1 -31.06 -8.83 24.13
C VAL A 1 -31.24 -10.26 23.64
N THR A 2 -32.38 -10.59 23.07
CA THR A 2 -32.63 -11.90 22.48
C THR A 2 -33.10 -11.69 21.04
N ASP A 3 -32.37 -12.24 20.10
CA ASP A 3 -32.70 -12.21 18.68
C ASP A 3 -33.20 -13.58 18.21
N THR A 4 -33.97 -13.62 17.13
CA THR A 4 -34.42 -14.86 16.52
C THR A 4 -33.84 -15.02 15.11
N TYR A 5 -33.00 -16.02 14.92
CA TYR A 5 -32.41 -16.37 13.64
C TYR A 5 -32.98 -17.70 13.15
N HIS A 6 -33.64 -17.71 12.01
CA HIS A 6 -34.26 -18.91 11.42
C HIS A 6 -35.16 -19.69 12.39
N GLY A 7 -35.88 -18.97 13.27
CA GLY A 7 -36.76 -19.56 14.27
C GLY A 7 -36.11 -19.99 15.59
N VAL A 8 -34.78 -19.81 15.71
CA VAL A 8 -33.99 -20.11 16.92
C VAL A 8 -33.74 -18.82 17.70
N GLN A 9 -34.06 -18.81 18.97
CA GLN A 9 -33.76 -17.71 19.88
C GLN A 9 -32.29 -17.77 20.32
N VAL A 10 -31.58 -16.66 20.11
CA VAL A 10 -30.18 -16.49 20.53
C VAL A 10 -30.12 -15.33 21.52
N GLN A 11 -29.63 -15.61 22.73
CA GLN A 11 -29.44 -14.61 23.78
C GLN A 11 -28.07 -13.95 23.62
N ASP A 12 -28.04 -12.61 23.55
CA ASP A 12 -26.85 -11.80 23.56
C ASP A 12 -26.81 -10.93 24.83
N PRO A 13 -26.10 -11.37 25.90
CA PRO A 13 -25.94 -10.60 27.13
C PRO A 13 -24.97 -9.44 27.01
N TYR A 14 -24.23 -9.33 25.88
CA TYR A 14 -23.16 -8.36 25.65
C TYR A 14 -23.53 -7.26 24.67
N ARG A 15 -24.73 -7.24 24.08
CA ARG A 15 -25.21 -6.23 23.14
C ARG A 15 -25.04 -4.79 23.63
N TRP A 16 -25.10 -4.58 24.93
CA TRP A 16 -24.94 -3.26 25.55
C TRP A 16 -23.51 -2.69 25.35
N LEU A 17 -22.51 -3.53 24.99
CA LEU A 17 -21.13 -3.10 24.68
C LEU A 17 -20.99 -2.48 23.27
N GLU A 18 -21.99 -2.58 22.41
CA GLU A 18 -21.91 -2.09 21.03
C GLU A 18 -21.99 -0.56 20.91
N ASP A 19 -22.46 0.15 21.95
CA ASP A 19 -22.52 1.61 21.94
C ASP A 19 -21.27 2.22 22.61
N PRO A 20 -20.24 2.62 21.85
CA PRO A 20 -19.00 3.19 22.40
C PRO A 20 -19.21 4.55 23.07
N ASN A 21 -20.35 5.23 22.81
CA ASN A 21 -20.69 6.52 23.39
C ASN A 21 -21.41 6.40 24.74
N SER A 22 -21.85 5.19 25.11
CA SER A 22 -22.47 4.93 26.41
C SER A 22 -21.46 5.14 27.56
N SER A 23 -21.86 5.88 28.61
CA SER A 23 -21.05 6.03 29.82
C SER A 23 -20.77 4.68 30.48
N GLN A 24 -21.76 3.78 30.50
CA GLN A 24 -21.63 2.43 31.05
C GLN A 24 -20.55 1.62 30.33
N VAL A 25 -20.46 1.71 29.01
CA VAL A 25 -19.44 1.02 28.21
C VAL A 25 -18.06 1.60 28.52
N ARG A 26 -17.95 2.92 28.59
CA ARG A 26 -16.66 3.56 28.95
C ARG A 26 -16.20 3.16 30.35
N GLU A 27 -17.06 3.23 31.36
CA GLU A 27 -16.73 2.84 32.74
C GLU A 27 -16.30 1.36 32.82
N TRP A 28 -17.01 0.49 32.10
CA TRP A 28 -16.65 -0.93 32.03
C TRP A 28 -15.26 -1.12 31.36
N SER A 29 -15.04 -0.46 30.23
CA SER A 29 -13.78 -0.54 29.50
C SER A 29 -12.60 -0.04 30.34
N GLU A 30 -12.75 1.10 31.01
CA GLU A 30 -11.75 1.64 31.93
C GLU A 30 -11.47 0.69 33.10
N ALA A 31 -12.51 0.09 33.68
CA ALA A 31 -12.35 -0.91 34.74
C ALA A 31 -11.58 -2.15 34.28
N GLN A 32 -11.83 -2.62 33.04
CA GLN A 32 -11.06 -3.74 32.46
C GLN A 32 -9.60 -3.34 32.19
N ASP A 33 -9.34 -2.12 31.69
CA ASP A 33 -7.96 -1.63 31.51
C ASP A 33 -7.23 -1.57 32.84
N HIS A 34 -7.82 -0.96 33.88
CA HIS A 34 -7.24 -0.90 35.21
C HIS A 34 -6.91 -2.30 35.77
N ARG A 35 -7.82 -3.26 35.59
CA ARG A 35 -7.59 -4.65 35.99
C ARG A 35 -6.40 -5.25 35.26
N THR A 36 -6.35 -5.06 33.94
CA THR A 36 -5.28 -5.57 33.07
C THR A 36 -3.95 -4.93 33.44
N ARG A 37 -3.91 -3.61 33.59
CA ARG A 37 -2.71 -2.87 34.00
C ARG A 37 -2.18 -3.34 35.36
N LYS A 38 -3.09 -3.45 36.35
CA LYS A 38 -2.73 -3.94 37.68
C LYS A 38 -2.05 -5.33 37.64
N TYR A 39 -2.57 -6.23 36.80
CA TYR A 39 -1.97 -7.56 36.63
C TYR A 39 -0.64 -7.53 35.88
N LEU A 40 -0.61 -6.91 34.71
CA LEU A 40 0.56 -6.89 33.84
C LEU A 40 1.72 -6.09 34.44
N ASP A 41 1.44 -4.95 35.05
CA ASP A 41 2.48 -4.08 35.63
C ASP A 41 3.14 -4.70 36.87
N ALA A 42 2.46 -5.63 37.54
CA ALA A 42 3.01 -6.41 38.66
C ALA A 42 3.95 -7.56 38.21
N LEU A 43 3.98 -7.89 36.91
CA LEU A 43 4.85 -8.99 36.43
C LEU A 43 6.33 -8.57 36.44
N PRO A 44 7.22 -9.31 37.11
CA PRO A 44 8.65 -8.97 37.19
C PRO A 44 9.35 -8.88 35.82
N GLN A 45 8.85 -9.65 34.83
CA GLN A 45 9.42 -9.70 33.50
C GLN A 45 9.03 -8.50 32.60
N ARG A 46 7.97 -7.76 32.96
CA ARG A 46 7.46 -6.67 32.11
C ARG A 46 8.49 -5.57 31.85
N ALA A 47 9.10 -5.04 32.90
CA ALA A 47 10.07 -3.97 32.76
C ALA A 47 11.35 -4.40 31.99
N PRO A 48 11.97 -5.58 32.25
CA PRO A 48 13.05 -6.08 31.43
C PRO A 48 12.70 -6.25 29.95
N ILE A 49 11.52 -6.84 29.63
CA ILE A 49 11.05 -7.02 28.24
C ILE A 49 10.82 -5.67 27.57
N TYR A 50 10.09 -4.76 28.23
CA TYR A 50 9.83 -3.42 27.72
C TYR A 50 11.13 -2.67 27.40
N ASN A 51 12.08 -2.65 28.33
CA ASN A 51 13.36 -1.97 28.13
C ASN A 51 14.21 -2.61 27.03
N GLN A 52 14.11 -3.93 26.84
CA GLN A 52 14.79 -4.63 25.76
C GLN A 52 14.18 -4.27 24.40
N LEU A 53 12.85 -4.30 24.28
CA LEU A 53 12.13 -3.91 23.07
C LEU A 53 12.39 -2.44 22.74
N LEU A 54 12.29 -1.55 23.74
CA LEU A 54 12.56 -0.12 23.54
C LEU A 54 13.97 0.12 22.98
N ARG A 55 14.99 -0.54 23.54
CA ARG A 55 16.36 -0.44 23.02
C ARG A 55 16.48 -0.95 21.58
N GLN A 56 15.83 -2.07 21.26
CA GLN A 56 15.88 -2.63 19.90
C GLN A 56 15.18 -1.73 18.89
N ILE A 57 13.97 -1.28 19.20
CA ILE A 57 13.18 -0.41 18.30
C ILE A 57 13.86 0.96 18.13
N SER A 58 14.34 1.57 19.23
CA SER A 58 15.03 2.87 19.18
C SER A 58 16.40 2.80 18.48
N ALA A 59 17.02 1.61 18.37
CA ALA A 59 18.28 1.40 17.67
C ALA A 59 18.08 1.06 16.19
N THR A 60 16.84 0.97 15.70
CA THR A 60 16.54 0.69 14.31
C THR A 60 17.03 1.86 13.43
N SER A 61 17.70 1.55 12.32
CA SER A 61 18.17 2.57 11.38
C SER A 61 17.00 3.09 10.53
N SER A 62 17.14 4.32 10.03
CA SER A 62 16.21 4.92 9.08
C SER A 62 15.97 4.02 7.87
N SER A 63 14.75 4.02 7.34
CA SER A 63 14.37 3.23 6.17
C SER A 63 13.42 4.00 5.25
N TYR A 64 13.41 3.59 3.99
CA TYR A 64 12.49 4.09 2.96
C TYR A 64 11.58 2.96 2.50
N HIS A 65 10.32 3.27 2.20
CA HIS A 65 9.35 2.35 1.61
C HIS A 65 8.27 3.13 0.85
N ALA A 66 7.33 2.44 0.19
CA ALA A 66 6.28 3.03 -0.63
C ALA A 66 6.84 4.02 -1.68
N LEU A 67 7.75 3.55 -2.53
CA LEU A 67 8.43 4.38 -3.51
C LEU A 67 7.53 4.75 -4.68
N HIS A 68 7.61 6.01 -5.11
CA HIS A 68 7.00 6.53 -6.34
C HIS A 68 8.03 7.34 -7.14
N ALA A 69 8.42 6.85 -8.30
CA ALA A 69 9.35 7.56 -9.20
C ALA A 69 8.59 8.41 -10.22
N VAL A 70 8.81 9.72 -10.19
CA VAL A 70 8.17 10.69 -11.08
C VAL A 70 9.17 11.76 -11.47
N GLU A 71 9.31 12.06 -12.78
CA GLU A 71 10.16 13.14 -13.31
C GLU A 71 11.58 13.17 -12.73
N GLY A 72 12.21 11.98 -12.63
CA GLY A 72 13.57 11.84 -12.10
C GLY A 72 13.69 12.02 -10.59
N LYS A 73 12.59 12.25 -9.88
CA LYS A 73 12.49 12.27 -8.42
C LYS A 73 11.96 10.93 -7.92
N ILE A 74 12.28 10.58 -6.68
CA ILE A 74 11.70 9.43 -5.99
C ILE A 74 11.08 9.96 -4.70
N PHE A 75 9.77 9.82 -4.59
CA PHE A 75 9.03 10.07 -3.36
C PHE A 75 8.95 8.77 -2.57
N ALA A 76 9.04 8.85 -1.26
CA ALA A 76 9.00 7.68 -0.39
C ALA A 76 8.49 8.02 1.00
N LEU A 77 7.92 7.05 1.69
CA LEU A 77 7.81 7.10 3.14
C LEU A 77 9.19 6.88 3.75
N TYR A 78 9.52 7.70 4.74
CA TYR A 78 10.81 7.71 5.43
C TYR A 78 10.63 7.55 6.92
N ASP A 79 11.07 6.41 7.46
CA ASP A 79 11.12 6.15 8.89
C ASP A 79 12.43 6.69 9.46
N GLU A 80 12.34 7.44 10.52
CA GLU A 80 13.50 7.98 11.26
C GLU A 80 13.30 7.83 12.77
N PRO A 81 13.63 6.67 13.33
CA PRO A 81 13.56 6.51 14.78
C PRO A 81 14.41 7.55 15.54
N PRO A 82 13.93 8.13 16.64
CA PRO A 82 12.77 7.71 17.43
C PRO A 82 11.42 8.39 17.07
N LYS A 83 11.30 9.06 15.92
CA LYS A 83 10.02 9.62 15.49
C LYS A 83 8.96 8.52 15.41
N GLN A 84 7.74 8.85 15.81
CA GLN A 84 6.64 7.88 15.87
C GLN A 84 6.01 7.61 14.50
N GLN A 85 5.91 8.65 13.67
CA GLN A 85 5.25 8.58 12.38
C GLN A 85 6.26 8.67 11.24
N PRO A 86 6.11 7.87 10.18
CA PRO A 86 6.87 8.05 8.95
C PRO A 86 6.56 9.41 8.32
N MET A 87 7.51 9.91 7.56
CA MET A 87 7.44 11.19 6.85
C MET A 87 7.46 10.94 5.35
N ILE A 88 6.96 11.87 4.55
CA ILE A 88 7.17 11.81 3.10
C ILE A 88 8.44 12.57 2.74
N ALA A 89 9.35 11.88 2.09
CA ALA A 89 10.61 12.41 1.60
C ALA A 89 10.66 12.40 0.07
N VAL A 90 11.41 13.34 -0.52
CA VAL A 90 11.76 13.34 -1.94
C VAL A 90 13.27 13.24 -2.11
N LEU A 91 13.69 12.35 -3.00
CA LEU A 91 15.07 12.13 -3.41
C LEU A 91 15.20 12.51 -4.88
N THR A 92 16.26 13.26 -5.22
CA THR A 92 16.63 13.57 -6.61
C THR A 92 17.67 12.61 -7.15
N ASN A 93 18.28 11.80 -6.29
CA ASN A 93 19.28 10.80 -6.66
C ASN A 93 19.14 9.54 -5.81
N ALA A 94 18.77 8.45 -6.45
CA ALA A 94 18.68 7.13 -5.79
C ALA A 94 20.00 6.64 -5.17
N ALA A 95 21.14 7.16 -5.63
CA ALA A 95 22.44 6.78 -5.08
C ALA A 95 22.82 7.55 -3.80
N GLU A 96 22.12 8.62 -3.48
CA GLU A 96 22.41 9.53 -2.36
C GLU A 96 21.19 9.76 -1.46
N PRO A 97 20.66 8.70 -0.81
CA PRO A 97 19.45 8.81 -0.01
C PRO A 97 19.60 9.74 1.22
N SER A 98 20.82 10.03 1.64
CA SER A 98 21.10 10.98 2.73
C SER A 98 20.78 12.44 2.38
N LEU A 99 20.60 12.74 1.09
CA LEU A 99 20.22 14.07 0.59
C LEU A 99 18.69 14.22 0.41
N ALA A 100 17.90 13.28 0.92
CA ALA A 100 16.45 13.35 0.88
C ALA A 100 15.93 14.60 1.60
N ARG A 101 14.95 15.27 1.03
CA ARG A 101 14.26 16.39 1.63
C ARG A 101 12.86 15.96 2.09
N ILE A 102 12.52 16.24 3.34
CA ILE A 102 11.19 15.99 3.89
C ILE A 102 10.21 17.01 3.32
N ILE A 103 9.04 16.53 2.87
CA ILE A 103 7.94 17.34 2.36
C ILE A 103 6.83 17.43 3.39
N VAL A 104 6.41 16.28 3.93
CA VAL A 104 5.34 16.18 4.93
C VAL A 104 5.87 15.42 6.14
N ASP A 105 5.81 16.06 7.31
CA ASP A 105 6.19 15.45 8.61
C ASP A 105 5.00 15.48 9.57
N PRO A 106 4.25 14.38 9.72
CA PRO A 106 3.11 14.30 10.64
C PRO A 106 3.50 14.59 12.10
N ASN A 107 4.76 14.32 12.49
CA ASN A 107 5.24 14.58 13.84
C ASN A 107 5.32 16.08 14.14
N THR A 108 5.42 16.94 13.10
CA THR A 108 5.37 18.40 13.24
C THR A 108 3.98 18.96 13.06
N LEU A 109 3.15 18.34 12.18
CA LEU A 109 1.75 18.72 12.00
C LEU A 109 0.96 18.50 13.29
N ASN A 110 1.21 17.39 13.96
CA ASN A 110 0.59 17.05 15.24
C ASN A 110 1.66 16.58 16.26
N PRO A 111 2.11 17.47 17.17
CA PRO A 111 3.13 17.12 18.16
C PRO A 111 2.76 15.98 19.12
N LYS A 112 1.47 15.59 19.18
CA LYS A 112 1.03 14.40 19.94
C LYS A 112 1.41 13.10 19.23
N GLY A 113 1.83 13.16 17.95
CA GLY A 113 2.21 11.99 17.14
C GLY A 113 1.03 11.08 16.78
N THR A 114 -0.19 11.60 16.79
CA THR A 114 -1.42 10.82 16.53
C THR A 114 -1.97 10.98 15.12
N THR A 115 -1.34 11.81 14.27
CA THR A 115 -1.67 11.92 12.84
C THR A 115 -0.81 10.96 12.05
N ALA A 116 -1.41 10.12 11.22
CA ALA A 116 -0.76 9.16 10.35
C ALA A 116 -0.96 9.51 8.87
N ILE A 117 0.02 9.14 8.05
CA ILE A 117 -0.13 9.13 6.59
C ILE A 117 -0.70 7.77 6.21
N ASP A 118 -1.91 7.75 5.64
CA ASP A 118 -2.53 6.52 5.15
C ASP A 118 -1.85 6.09 3.84
N TRP A 119 -1.73 7.02 2.91
CA TRP A 119 -1.04 6.86 1.61
C TRP A 119 -0.73 8.23 0.99
N PHE A 120 0.08 8.23 -0.07
CA PHE A 120 0.38 9.42 -0.85
C PHE A 120 0.59 9.09 -2.32
N VAL A 121 0.29 10.06 -3.20
CA VAL A 121 0.48 9.94 -4.66
C VAL A 121 1.01 11.27 -5.22
N PRO A 122 2.23 11.31 -5.80
CA PRO A 122 2.75 12.51 -6.44
C PRO A 122 2.05 12.79 -7.77
N SER A 123 1.90 14.06 -8.11
CA SER A 123 1.41 14.48 -9.43
C SER A 123 2.39 14.08 -10.53
N PRO A 124 1.94 13.87 -11.78
CA PRO A 124 2.81 13.48 -12.90
C PRO A 124 3.97 14.44 -13.17
N ASP A 125 3.82 15.73 -12.90
CA ASP A 125 4.90 16.73 -13.01
C ASP A 125 5.78 16.84 -11.75
N GLY A 126 5.48 16.06 -10.70
CA GLY A 126 6.21 16.01 -9.44
C GLY A 126 6.21 17.35 -8.67
N LYS A 127 5.19 18.20 -8.86
CA LYS A 127 5.08 19.49 -8.15
C LYS A 127 4.08 19.47 -7.00
N LEU A 128 3.07 18.62 -7.08
CA LEU A 128 2.05 18.44 -6.05
C LEU A 128 2.12 17.01 -5.50
N LEU A 129 1.65 16.86 -4.28
CA LEU A 129 1.55 15.59 -3.58
C LEU A 129 0.15 15.48 -2.95
N ALA A 130 -0.60 14.48 -3.36
CA ALA A 130 -1.86 14.11 -2.72
C ALA A 130 -1.54 13.16 -1.55
N VAL A 131 -2.04 13.47 -0.36
CA VAL A 131 -1.73 12.73 0.88
C VAL A 131 -3.02 12.53 1.66
N SER A 132 -3.33 11.28 2.01
CA SER A 132 -4.38 11.00 3.00
C SER A 132 -3.80 11.04 4.40
N LEU A 133 -4.41 11.83 5.26
CA LEU A 133 -4.06 11.93 6.68
C LEU A 133 -5.25 11.53 7.55
N SER A 134 -5.00 10.66 8.53
CA SER A 134 -5.97 10.26 9.54
C SER A 134 -5.43 10.50 10.96
N ASP A 135 -6.34 10.69 11.91
CA ASP A 135 -5.99 11.00 13.29
C ASP A 135 -6.38 9.88 14.26
N ASN A 136 -5.58 9.73 15.32
CA ASN A 136 -5.84 8.85 16.47
C ASN A 136 -6.08 7.37 16.12
N GLY A 137 -5.52 6.90 15.00
CA GLY A 137 -5.71 5.52 14.52
C GLY A 137 -7.12 5.22 14.02
N SER A 138 -7.90 6.24 13.68
CA SER A 138 -9.27 6.09 13.17
C SER A 138 -9.32 5.48 11.77
N GLU A 139 -8.23 5.65 10.99
CA GLU A 139 -8.19 5.33 9.56
C GLU A 139 -9.30 6.03 8.74
N ASP A 140 -9.88 7.09 9.31
CA ASP A 140 -10.82 7.99 8.66
C ASP A 140 -10.06 9.20 8.15
N GLY A 141 -9.64 9.12 6.89
CA GLY A 141 -8.68 10.05 6.30
C GLY A 141 -9.31 11.10 5.41
N SER A 142 -8.73 12.29 5.48
CA SER A 142 -8.96 13.40 4.55
C SER A 142 -7.80 13.52 3.58
N LEU A 143 -8.11 13.88 2.33
CA LEU A 143 -7.11 14.12 1.30
C LEU A 143 -6.61 15.57 1.37
N HIS A 144 -5.32 15.73 1.53
CA HIS A 144 -4.59 16.98 1.56
C HIS A 144 -3.69 17.09 0.32
N LEU A 145 -3.53 18.29 -0.21
CA LEU A 145 -2.56 18.58 -1.27
C LEU A 145 -1.39 19.37 -0.70
N PHE A 146 -0.17 18.99 -1.04
CA PHE A 146 1.05 19.69 -0.64
C PHE A 146 1.85 20.12 -1.88
N ASP A 147 2.33 21.36 -1.89
CA ASP A 147 3.33 21.81 -2.86
C ASP A 147 4.69 21.18 -2.53
N VAL A 148 5.25 20.44 -3.47
CA VAL A 148 6.49 19.71 -3.28
C VAL A 148 7.69 20.62 -3.00
N THR A 149 7.71 21.84 -3.52
CA THR A 149 8.83 22.77 -3.36
C THR A 149 8.86 23.39 -1.96
N SER A 150 7.71 23.91 -1.54
CA SER A 150 7.59 24.63 -0.25
C SER A 150 7.25 23.71 0.94
N GLY A 151 6.70 22.51 0.69
CA GLY A 151 6.14 21.63 1.72
C GLY A 151 4.86 22.19 2.35
N LYS A 152 4.24 23.20 1.76
CA LYS A 152 3.00 23.81 2.28
C LYS A 152 1.78 23.15 1.68
N GLU A 153 0.73 23.08 2.47
CA GLU A 153 -0.59 22.65 2.04
C GLU A 153 -1.21 23.63 1.05
N VAL A 154 -1.95 23.12 0.07
CA VAL A 154 -2.58 23.86 -1.03
C VAL A 154 -4.07 23.52 -1.07
N GLY A 155 -4.92 24.52 -0.92
CA GLY A 155 -6.38 24.35 -0.92
C GLY A 155 -6.92 23.80 0.40
N GLU A 156 -8.19 23.39 0.36
CA GLU A 156 -8.88 22.81 1.52
C GLU A 156 -8.87 21.29 1.46
N PRO A 157 -8.74 20.59 2.58
CA PRO A 157 -8.80 19.13 2.62
C PRO A 157 -10.13 18.57 2.12
N ILE A 158 -10.09 17.45 1.42
CA ILE A 158 -11.28 16.73 0.97
C ILE A 158 -11.57 15.59 1.96
N PRO A 159 -12.68 15.63 2.71
CA PRO A 159 -12.98 14.62 3.72
C PRO A 159 -13.54 13.33 3.11
N ARG A 160 -13.55 12.25 3.89
CA ARG A 160 -14.14 10.94 3.58
C ARG A 160 -13.50 10.26 2.37
N VAL A 161 -12.21 10.45 2.18
CA VAL A 161 -11.47 9.83 1.08
C VAL A 161 -10.98 8.44 1.45
N GLN A 162 -10.66 8.24 2.73
CA GLN A 162 -10.13 7.03 3.31
C GLN A 162 -11.02 6.54 4.46
N TYR A 163 -11.31 5.23 4.49
CA TYR A 163 -11.96 4.55 5.62
C TYR A 163 -11.38 3.15 5.83
N PRO A 164 -11.47 2.59 7.05
CA PRO A 164 -10.95 1.24 7.35
C PRO A 164 -11.56 0.13 6.50
N THR A 165 -12.80 0.30 6.03
CA THR A 165 -13.53 -0.72 5.28
C THR A 165 -12.93 -1.00 3.91
N GLY A 166 -12.68 0.03 3.11
CA GLY A 166 -12.24 -0.17 1.73
C GLY A 166 -11.13 0.80 1.30
N GLY A 167 -10.42 1.38 2.28
CA GLY A 167 -9.31 2.28 2.00
C GLY A 167 -9.71 3.55 1.25
N GLY A 168 -8.75 4.14 0.56
CA GLY A 168 -8.91 5.31 -0.30
C GLY A 168 -7.84 5.32 -1.38
N SER A 169 -8.09 6.08 -2.46
CA SER A 169 -7.19 6.07 -3.62
C SER A 169 -7.29 7.34 -4.45
N VAL A 170 -6.19 7.69 -5.12
CA VAL A 170 -6.07 8.82 -6.06
C VAL A 170 -5.32 8.40 -7.31
N ALA A 171 -5.78 8.89 -8.48
CA ALA A 171 -5.02 8.84 -9.73
C ALA A 171 -5.04 10.22 -10.40
N TRP A 172 -3.89 10.81 -10.63
CA TRP A 172 -3.75 12.12 -11.24
C TRP A 172 -4.05 12.12 -12.73
N ARG A 173 -4.65 13.21 -13.24
CA ARG A 173 -4.69 13.47 -14.66
C ARG A 173 -3.29 13.82 -15.17
N ALA A 174 -2.96 13.42 -16.39
CA ALA A 174 -1.62 13.57 -16.97
C ALA A 174 -1.07 15.02 -16.95
N ASP A 175 -1.94 16.02 -17.00
CA ASP A 175 -1.58 17.44 -16.97
C ASP A 175 -1.40 18.00 -15.54
N SER A 176 -1.57 17.18 -14.51
CA SER A 176 -1.50 17.58 -13.10
C SER A 176 -2.54 18.63 -12.67
N GLN A 177 -3.57 18.93 -13.48
CA GLN A 177 -4.58 19.94 -13.19
C GLN A 177 -5.81 19.38 -12.47
N GLY A 178 -5.82 18.10 -12.16
CA GLY A 178 -6.89 17.41 -11.45
C GLY A 178 -6.56 15.96 -11.24
N PHE A 179 -7.41 15.27 -10.52
CA PHE A 179 -7.27 13.87 -10.22
C PHE A 179 -8.62 13.20 -10.01
N TRP A 180 -8.67 11.91 -10.28
CA TRP A 180 -9.75 11.02 -9.85
C TRP A 180 -9.43 10.52 -8.44
N TYR A 181 -10.46 10.42 -7.60
CA TYR A 181 -10.29 9.94 -6.23
C TYR A 181 -11.52 9.21 -5.74
N THR A 182 -11.34 8.34 -4.77
CA THR A 182 -12.43 7.65 -4.09
C THR A 182 -12.99 8.49 -2.97
N ARG A 183 -14.33 8.45 -2.78
CA ARG A 183 -15.00 9.14 -1.69
C ARG A 183 -16.17 8.31 -1.17
N TYR A 184 -16.29 8.27 0.13
CA TYR A 184 -17.44 7.69 0.81
C TYR A 184 -18.60 8.68 0.90
N PRO A 185 -19.85 8.18 1.04
CA PRO A 185 -21.02 9.05 1.15
C PRO A 185 -20.96 9.90 2.43
N GLY A 186 -21.75 10.98 2.42
CA GLY A 186 -21.89 11.90 3.53
C GLY A 186 -23.15 11.65 4.38
N PRO A 187 -23.55 12.68 5.14
CA PRO A 187 -24.71 12.61 6.02
C PRO A 187 -26.06 12.49 5.30
N ASP A 188 -26.08 12.46 3.98
CA ASP A 188 -27.22 12.11 3.13
C ASP A 188 -27.57 10.61 3.20
N ARG A 189 -26.71 9.79 3.81
CA ARG A 189 -26.94 8.38 4.11
C ARG A 189 -27.01 8.11 5.60
N PRO A 190 -27.74 7.04 6.03
CA PRO A 190 -27.71 6.57 7.41
C PRO A 190 -26.27 6.36 7.92
N ALA A 191 -26.04 6.58 9.21
CA ALA A 191 -24.69 6.50 9.80
C ALA A 191 -24.02 5.14 9.56
N GLU A 192 -24.78 4.05 9.60
CA GLU A 192 -24.34 2.67 9.36
C GLU A 192 -23.99 2.39 7.89
N GLU A 193 -24.30 3.31 6.97
CA GLU A 193 -23.99 3.20 5.55
C GLU A 193 -22.86 4.14 5.10
N GLN A 194 -22.43 5.07 5.93
CA GLN A 194 -21.45 6.09 5.54
C GLN A 194 -20.05 5.53 5.24
N HIS A 195 -19.75 4.32 5.72
CA HIS A 195 -18.48 3.60 5.50
C HIS A 195 -18.54 2.61 4.32
N PHE A 196 -19.64 2.60 3.58
CA PHE A 196 -19.89 1.74 2.42
C PHE A 196 -20.23 2.58 1.19
N PHE A 197 -20.53 1.94 0.06
CA PHE A 197 -20.90 2.59 -1.19
C PHE A 197 -19.85 3.60 -1.69
N GLN A 198 -18.60 3.22 -1.62
CA GLN A 198 -17.48 4.02 -2.13
C GLN A 198 -17.71 4.39 -3.61
N GLN A 199 -17.38 5.61 -3.98
CA GLN A 199 -17.59 6.17 -5.31
C GLN A 199 -16.33 6.89 -5.80
N VAL A 200 -16.20 7.03 -7.11
CA VAL A 200 -15.14 7.79 -7.77
C VAL A 200 -15.65 9.14 -8.21
N TYR A 201 -14.90 10.18 -7.89
CA TYR A 201 -15.12 11.56 -8.30
C TYR A 201 -13.88 12.11 -9.01
N PHE A 202 -14.07 13.14 -9.82
CA PHE A 202 -12.99 13.94 -10.39
C PHE A 202 -12.95 15.31 -9.70
N HIS A 203 -11.77 15.62 -9.14
CA HIS A 203 -11.48 16.92 -8.52
C HIS A 203 -10.55 17.76 -9.41
N ARG A 204 -10.83 19.05 -9.56
CA ARG A 204 -9.95 20.01 -10.23
C ARG A 204 -9.10 20.72 -9.17
N VAL A 205 -7.78 20.72 -9.34
CA VAL A 205 -6.86 21.42 -8.42
C VAL A 205 -7.28 22.88 -8.25
N GLY A 206 -7.41 23.31 -6.99
CA GLY A 206 -7.87 24.66 -6.63
C GLY A 206 -9.39 24.85 -6.68
N GLY A 207 -10.16 23.83 -7.05
CA GLY A 207 -11.63 23.82 -6.95
C GLY A 207 -12.11 23.46 -5.55
N ALA A 208 -13.39 23.71 -5.28
CA ALA A 208 -14.03 23.23 -4.05
C ALA A 208 -14.54 21.79 -4.23
N ALA A 209 -14.42 20.94 -3.20
CA ALA A 209 -14.89 19.54 -3.24
C ALA A 209 -16.41 19.39 -3.51
N SER A 210 -17.21 20.45 -3.25
CA SER A 210 -18.63 20.50 -3.60
C SER A 210 -18.90 20.58 -5.10
N GLN A 211 -17.90 20.93 -5.90
CA GLN A 211 -17.97 21.04 -7.36
C GLN A 211 -17.43 19.77 -8.07
N ASP A 212 -17.04 18.76 -7.32
CA ASP A 212 -16.46 17.55 -7.89
C ASP A 212 -17.48 16.77 -8.72
N VAL A 213 -16.98 16.25 -9.83
CA VAL A 213 -17.81 15.55 -10.80
C VAL A 213 -17.83 14.06 -10.46
N TYR A 214 -19.02 13.50 -10.25
CA TYR A 214 -19.24 12.07 -10.11
C TYR A 214 -18.78 11.31 -11.39
N VAL A 215 -18.10 10.17 -11.20
CA VAL A 215 -17.56 9.35 -12.30
C VAL A 215 -18.10 7.93 -12.28
N LEU A 216 -17.97 7.20 -11.16
CA LEU A 216 -18.31 5.78 -11.06
C LEU A 216 -18.73 5.43 -9.61
N GLY A 217 -19.51 4.35 -9.45
CA GLY A 217 -19.83 3.76 -8.12
C GLY A 217 -21.30 3.40 -7.97
N LYS A 218 -22.22 4.10 -8.68
CA LYS A 218 -23.66 3.73 -8.66
C LYS A 218 -23.84 2.36 -9.31
N GLY A 219 -24.49 1.45 -8.58
CA GLY A 219 -24.73 0.09 -9.05
C GLY A 219 -23.61 -0.91 -8.73
N LEU A 220 -22.51 -0.48 -8.12
CA LEU A 220 -21.55 -1.39 -7.52
C LEU A 220 -22.09 -2.01 -6.22
N PRO A 221 -21.57 -3.16 -5.79
CA PRO A 221 -21.93 -3.76 -4.51
C PRO A 221 -21.76 -2.78 -3.33
N LYS A 222 -22.59 -2.91 -2.30
CA LYS A 222 -22.50 -2.09 -1.07
C LYS A 222 -21.09 -2.09 -0.48
N VAL A 223 -20.46 -3.24 -0.49
CA VAL A 223 -19.11 -3.50 0.09
C VAL A 223 -17.98 -3.31 -0.92
N ALA A 224 -18.25 -2.70 -2.09
CA ALA A 224 -17.22 -2.50 -3.10
C ALA A 224 -16.07 -1.63 -2.57
N GLU A 225 -14.85 -2.09 -2.79
CA GLU A 225 -13.62 -1.40 -2.47
C GLU A 225 -12.94 -1.00 -3.78
N ILE A 226 -12.65 0.29 -3.93
CA ILE A 226 -12.20 0.84 -5.22
C ILE A 226 -10.77 1.34 -5.08
N SER A 227 -9.88 0.84 -5.92
CA SER A 227 -8.53 1.39 -6.08
C SER A 227 -8.34 1.99 -7.46
N LEU A 228 -7.56 3.07 -7.53
CA LEU A 228 -7.23 3.80 -8.74
C LEU A 228 -5.73 3.78 -8.96
N THR A 229 -5.28 3.41 -10.14
CA THR A 229 -3.86 3.50 -10.50
C THR A 229 -3.66 3.94 -11.94
N ASN A 230 -2.68 4.79 -12.16
CA ASN A 230 -2.15 5.11 -13.48
C ASN A 230 -0.63 5.29 -13.43
N ARG A 231 -0.02 4.56 -12.50
CA ARG A 231 1.37 4.68 -12.07
C ARG A 231 2.37 4.61 -13.23
N PHE A 232 2.12 3.76 -14.21
CA PHE A 232 3.04 3.54 -15.33
C PHE A 232 2.58 4.23 -16.63
N ASN A 233 1.36 4.76 -16.64
CA ASN A 233 0.83 5.51 -17.78
C ASN A 233 -0.19 6.55 -17.30
N PRO A 234 0.18 7.83 -17.18
CA PRO A 234 -0.70 8.86 -16.61
C PRO A 234 -1.92 9.20 -17.47
N ASN A 235 -2.00 8.70 -18.73
CA ASN A 235 -3.12 8.99 -19.63
C ASN A 235 -4.32 8.04 -19.45
N ILE A 236 -4.14 6.94 -18.71
CA ILE A 236 -5.20 5.93 -18.53
C ILE A 236 -5.20 5.52 -17.05
N VAL A 237 -6.34 5.73 -16.38
CA VAL A 237 -6.54 5.23 -15.02
C VAL A 237 -7.17 3.85 -15.08
N VAL A 238 -6.57 2.90 -14.41
CA VAL A 238 -7.19 1.62 -14.08
C VAL A 238 -7.98 1.79 -12.79
N VAL A 239 -9.25 1.42 -12.83
CA VAL A 239 -10.12 1.33 -11.67
C VAL A 239 -10.32 -0.14 -11.36
N SER A 240 -9.80 -0.62 -10.24
CA SER A 240 -10.04 -1.97 -9.74
C SER A 240 -11.11 -1.91 -8.67
N VAL A 241 -12.16 -2.70 -8.82
CA VAL A 241 -13.28 -2.79 -7.90
C VAL A 241 -13.29 -4.19 -7.30
N ALA A 242 -12.94 -4.31 -6.04
CA ALA A 242 -13.08 -5.55 -5.28
C ALA A 242 -14.52 -5.72 -4.79
N ASN A 243 -15.03 -6.95 -4.77
CA ASN A 243 -16.31 -7.30 -4.16
C ASN A 243 -16.11 -7.61 -2.66
N GLY A 244 -15.66 -6.59 -1.89
CA GLY A 244 -15.17 -6.80 -0.53
C GLY A 244 -14.01 -7.80 -0.50
N ASP A 245 -13.85 -8.52 0.61
CA ASP A 245 -12.76 -9.49 0.84
C ASP A 245 -12.89 -10.81 0.02
N GLY A 246 -13.84 -10.91 -0.91
CA GLY A 246 -14.12 -12.14 -1.64
C GLY A 246 -13.05 -12.56 -2.65
N GLY A 247 -12.09 -11.69 -2.98
CA GLY A 247 -11.06 -11.94 -3.99
C GLY A 247 -11.57 -11.90 -5.44
N GLU A 248 -12.74 -11.32 -5.65
CA GLU A 248 -13.38 -11.12 -6.96
C GLU A 248 -13.25 -9.65 -7.35
N PHE A 249 -12.79 -9.40 -8.58
CA PHE A 249 -12.52 -8.04 -9.07
C PHE A 249 -13.21 -7.77 -10.41
N ALA A 250 -13.66 -6.52 -10.58
CA ALA A 250 -14.06 -5.96 -11.86
C ALA A 250 -13.15 -4.76 -12.17
N HIS A 251 -12.80 -4.57 -13.45
CA HIS A 251 -11.88 -3.51 -13.84
C HIS A 251 -12.52 -2.58 -14.87
N TYR A 252 -12.24 -1.28 -14.70
CA TYR A 252 -12.65 -0.23 -15.61
C TYR A 252 -11.42 0.59 -16.01
N LEU A 253 -11.49 1.25 -17.15
CA LEU A 253 -10.51 2.23 -17.59
C LEU A 253 -11.17 3.60 -17.65
N ILE A 254 -10.46 4.64 -17.18
CA ILE A 254 -10.82 6.05 -17.41
C ILE A 254 -9.76 6.62 -18.33
N ASP A 255 -10.17 7.11 -19.49
CA ASP A 255 -9.26 7.77 -20.44
C ASP A 255 -8.98 9.23 -20.05
N ALA A 256 -8.06 9.90 -20.77
CA ALA A 256 -7.68 11.28 -20.51
C ALA A 256 -8.86 12.28 -20.60
N GLY A 257 -9.92 11.92 -21.33
CA GLY A 257 -11.17 12.68 -21.47
C GLY A 257 -12.16 12.42 -20.32
N GLY A 258 -11.90 11.46 -19.45
CA GLY A 258 -12.79 11.05 -18.34
C GLY A 258 -13.84 10.01 -18.75
N THR A 259 -13.73 9.41 -19.96
CA THR A 259 -14.66 8.36 -20.41
C THR A 259 -14.36 7.06 -19.67
N VAL A 260 -15.39 6.48 -19.06
CA VAL A 260 -15.29 5.21 -18.32
C VAL A 260 -15.68 4.05 -19.23
N ARG A 261 -14.86 3.00 -19.26
CA ARG A 261 -15.16 1.74 -19.96
C ARG A 261 -14.87 0.55 -19.07
N GLN A 262 -15.82 -0.38 -18.94
CA GLN A 262 -15.61 -1.65 -18.25
C GLN A 262 -14.82 -2.60 -19.14
N VAL A 263 -13.85 -3.32 -18.56
CA VAL A 263 -13.00 -4.31 -19.26
C VAL A 263 -13.26 -5.70 -18.75
N THR A 264 -13.43 -5.86 -17.43
CA THR A 264 -13.66 -7.18 -16.81
C THR A 264 -14.83 -7.12 -15.84
N HIS A 265 -15.44 -8.28 -15.59
CA HIS A 265 -16.49 -8.50 -14.60
C HIS A 265 -15.97 -9.43 -13.51
N PHE A 266 -16.66 -9.52 -12.37
CA PHE A 266 -16.24 -10.37 -11.25
C PHE A 266 -16.06 -11.85 -11.64
N GLU A 267 -16.88 -12.37 -12.53
CA GLU A 267 -16.84 -13.75 -13.02
C GLU A 267 -15.66 -14.04 -13.97
N ASP A 268 -14.94 -13.02 -14.45
CA ASP A 268 -13.80 -13.22 -15.36
C ASP A 268 -12.53 -13.69 -14.66
N LYS A 269 -12.52 -13.65 -13.31
CA LYS A 269 -11.39 -14.07 -12.46
C LYS A 269 -10.07 -13.38 -12.83
N VAL A 270 -10.17 -12.11 -13.21
CA VAL A 270 -9.02 -11.21 -13.32
C VAL A 270 -8.83 -10.56 -11.95
N VAL A 271 -7.68 -10.77 -11.36
CA VAL A 271 -7.37 -10.36 -9.97
C VAL A 271 -6.46 -9.15 -9.88
N ASP A 272 -5.93 -8.70 -11.02
CA ASP A 272 -5.10 -7.50 -11.07
C ASP A 272 -5.03 -6.95 -12.49
N ALA A 273 -4.88 -5.62 -12.62
CA ALA A 273 -4.82 -4.93 -13.91
C ALA A 273 -3.87 -3.72 -13.82
N THR A 274 -2.98 -3.57 -14.79
CA THR A 274 -2.11 -2.39 -14.90
C THR A 274 -1.91 -1.99 -16.36
N VAL A 275 -1.80 -0.69 -16.63
CA VAL A 275 -1.46 -0.17 -17.97
C VAL A 275 0.03 0.13 -18.01
N GLY A 276 0.74 -0.53 -18.93
CA GLY A 276 2.16 -0.31 -19.13
C GLY A 276 2.49 1.01 -19.83
N ALA A 277 3.76 1.39 -19.80
CA ALA A 277 4.28 2.55 -20.53
C ALA A 277 4.06 2.43 -22.06
N ASP A 278 3.86 1.21 -22.59
CA ASP A 278 3.52 0.93 -23.98
C ASP A 278 2.02 1.16 -24.28
N GLY A 279 1.22 1.57 -23.30
CA GLY A 279 -0.21 1.79 -23.41
C GLY A 279 -1.05 0.50 -23.44
N ALA A 280 -0.45 -0.67 -23.41
CA ALA A 280 -1.15 -1.94 -23.33
C ALA A 280 -1.64 -2.22 -21.92
N LEU A 281 -2.77 -2.90 -21.78
CA LEU A 281 -3.31 -3.35 -20.52
C LEU A 281 -2.83 -4.77 -20.21
N TYR A 282 -2.24 -4.96 -19.05
CA TYR A 282 -1.75 -6.23 -18.53
C TYR A 282 -2.67 -6.70 -17.41
N LEU A 283 -3.12 -7.95 -17.48
CA LEU A 283 -4.14 -8.51 -16.59
C LEU A 283 -3.65 -9.82 -15.99
N VAL A 284 -3.66 -9.94 -14.68
CA VAL A 284 -3.40 -11.22 -13.99
C VAL A 284 -4.73 -11.98 -13.89
N SER A 285 -4.83 -13.11 -14.58
CA SER A 285 -6.05 -13.91 -14.62
C SER A 285 -5.88 -15.28 -13.95
N ARG A 286 -6.86 -15.64 -13.12
CA ARG A 286 -6.99 -16.97 -12.49
C ARG A 286 -7.92 -17.91 -13.28
N LYS A 287 -8.53 -17.44 -14.37
CA LYS A 287 -9.47 -18.23 -15.19
C LYS A 287 -8.74 -19.37 -15.87
N ASN A 288 -9.04 -20.61 -15.48
CA ASN A 288 -8.35 -21.84 -15.94
C ASN A 288 -6.83 -21.79 -15.76
N ALA A 289 -6.36 -21.08 -14.71
CA ALA A 289 -4.96 -20.92 -14.36
C ALA A 289 -4.87 -20.52 -12.88
N PRO A 290 -5.05 -21.44 -11.91
CA PRO A 290 -5.13 -21.11 -10.48
C PRO A 290 -3.88 -20.45 -9.93
N ARG A 291 -2.70 -20.68 -10.50
CA ARG A 291 -1.47 -19.98 -10.15
C ARG A 291 -1.28 -18.65 -10.86
N GLY A 292 -2.17 -18.33 -11.80
CA GLY A 292 -2.15 -17.10 -12.59
C GLY A 292 -1.45 -17.23 -13.92
N LYS A 293 -1.99 -16.50 -14.87
CA LYS A 293 -1.40 -16.21 -16.18
C LYS A 293 -1.47 -14.71 -16.41
N LEU A 294 -0.56 -14.18 -17.20
CA LEU A 294 -0.58 -12.78 -17.60
C LEU A 294 -1.18 -12.65 -18.99
N LEU A 295 -2.25 -11.89 -19.09
CA LEU A 295 -2.89 -11.52 -20.35
C LEU A 295 -2.43 -10.12 -20.76
N LYS A 296 -2.46 -9.85 -22.07
CA LYS A 296 -2.17 -8.53 -22.65
C LYS A 296 -3.26 -8.13 -23.62
N LEU A 297 -3.82 -6.94 -23.44
CA LEU A 297 -4.68 -6.25 -24.39
C LEU A 297 -3.90 -5.13 -25.08
N ALA A 298 -4.08 -4.98 -26.39
CA ALA A 298 -3.46 -3.90 -27.15
C ALA A 298 -3.97 -2.52 -26.68
N PRO A 299 -3.18 -1.44 -26.89
CA PRO A 299 -3.61 -0.10 -26.56
C PRO A 299 -4.98 0.26 -27.16
N GLY A 300 -5.85 0.86 -26.33
CA GLY A 300 -7.20 1.26 -26.73
C GLY A 300 -8.24 0.14 -26.81
N VAL A 301 -7.85 -1.13 -26.67
CA VAL A 301 -8.76 -2.28 -26.64
C VAL A 301 -9.23 -2.49 -25.19
N ALA A 302 -10.55 -2.63 -25.02
CA ALA A 302 -11.18 -2.91 -23.73
C ALA A 302 -11.98 -4.23 -23.71
N ASP A 303 -12.02 -4.95 -24.82
CA ASP A 303 -12.71 -6.23 -24.95
C ASP A 303 -11.79 -7.37 -24.50
N LEU A 304 -12.08 -7.97 -23.35
CA LEU A 304 -11.29 -9.07 -22.77
C LEU A 304 -11.17 -10.29 -23.70
N ALA A 305 -12.14 -10.51 -24.61
CA ALA A 305 -12.08 -11.62 -25.57
C ALA A 305 -10.91 -11.49 -26.56
N GLN A 306 -10.37 -10.28 -26.74
CA GLN A 306 -9.22 -10.00 -27.60
C GLN A 306 -7.87 -10.09 -26.86
N ALA A 307 -7.88 -10.46 -25.56
CA ALA A 307 -6.65 -10.57 -24.79
C ALA A 307 -5.80 -11.77 -25.22
N ALA A 308 -4.53 -11.51 -25.51
CA ALA A 308 -3.56 -12.57 -25.77
C ALA A 308 -2.91 -13.03 -24.45
N ILE A 309 -2.58 -14.32 -24.34
CA ILE A 309 -1.76 -14.83 -23.24
C ILE A 309 -0.31 -14.40 -23.49
N LEU A 310 0.20 -13.49 -22.64
CA LEU A 310 1.58 -13.06 -22.69
C LEU A 310 2.50 -14.01 -21.91
N VAL A 311 2.09 -14.40 -20.68
CA VAL A 311 2.80 -15.38 -19.87
C VAL A 311 1.82 -16.46 -19.44
N PRO A 312 2.02 -17.73 -19.86
CA PRO A 312 1.16 -18.83 -19.45
C PRO A 312 1.38 -19.16 -17.96
N GLU A 313 0.43 -19.90 -17.36
CA GLU A 313 0.58 -20.44 -16.03
C GLU A 313 1.85 -21.31 -15.92
N SER A 314 2.51 -21.23 -14.79
CA SER A 314 3.72 -21.99 -14.46
C SER A 314 3.60 -22.70 -13.11
N ASP A 315 4.71 -23.22 -12.60
CA ASP A 315 4.84 -23.75 -11.23
C ASP A 315 4.84 -22.66 -10.14
N ALA A 316 5.09 -21.41 -10.52
CA ALA A 316 5.03 -20.27 -9.62
C ALA A 316 3.64 -19.61 -9.62
N VAL A 317 3.29 -18.99 -8.50
CA VAL A 317 2.07 -18.20 -8.35
C VAL A 317 2.39 -16.74 -8.66
N ILE A 318 1.75 -16.17 -9.67
CA ILE A 318 1.80 -14.72 -9.92
C ILE A 318 1.04 -14.04 -8.77
N LEU A 319 1.65 -13.03 -8.16
CA LEU A 319 1.03 -12.27 -7.08
C LEU A 319 -0.16 -11.43 -7.58
N SER A 320 -1.00 -10.97 -6.66
CA SER A 320 -2.00 -9.92 -6.88
C SER A 320 -1.73 -8.75 -5.93
N GLY A 321 -2.09 -7.53 -6.33
CA GLY A 321 -1.76 -6.32 -5.59
C GLY A 321 -2.37 -6.25 -4.20
N ASP A 322 -3.58 -6.76 -4.03
CA ASP A 322 -4.31 -6.86 -2.77
C ASP A 322 -3.60 -7.71 -1.70
N GLN A 323 -2.85 -8.74 -2.13
CA GLN A 323 -2.17 -9.67 -1.23
C GLN A 323 -0.79 -9.20 -0.77
N THR A 324 -0.19 -8.24 -1.45
CA THR A 324 1.25 -7.93 -1.28
C THR A 324 1.57 -6.45 -1.13
N GLY A 325 0.57 -5.57 -1.21
CA GLY A 325 0.77 -4.12 -1.05
C GLY A 325 1.62 -3.46 -2.14
N GLY A 326 1.90 -4.15 -3.25
CA GLY A 326 2.70 -3.60 -4.35
C GLY A 326 2.32 -4.22 -5.69
N GLU A 327 2.62 -3.52 -6.77
CA GLU A 327 2.28 -3.93 -8.14
C GLU A 327 2.84 -5.32 -8.47
N PRO A 328 2.01 -6.30 -8.85
CA PRO A 328 2.46 -7.64 -9.23
C PRO A 328 3.17 -7.64 -10.58
N VAL A 329 2.83 -6.69 -11.45
CA VAL A 329 3.42 -6.55 -12.79
C VAL A 329 3.93 -5.13 -12.97
N ALA A 330 5.23 -4.99 -13.23
CA ALA A 330 5.84 -3.71 -13.57
C ALA A 330 6.29 -3.72 -15.04
N VAL A 331 5.87 -2.71 -15.79
CA VAL A 331 6.15 -2.61 -17.23
C VAL A 331 7.01 -1.39 -17.50
N THR A 332 8.26 -1.62 -17.91
CA THR A 332 9.19 -0.57 -18.34
C THR A 332 9.27 -0.51 -19.87
N SER A 333 9.95 0.48 -20.43
CA SER A 333 10.25 0.51 -21.87
C SER A 333 11.12 -0.66 -22.35
N ARG A 334 11.72 -1.43 -21.44
CA ARG A 334 12.69 -2.50 -21.77
C ARG A 334 12.16 -3.91 -21.54
N ALA A 335 11.27 -4.10 -20.55
CA ALA A 335 10.83 -5.43 -20.13
C ALA A 335 9.54 -5.37 -19.31
N VAL A 336 8.92 -6.54 -19.18
CA VAL A 336 7.83 -6.84 -18.26
C VAL A 336 8.39 -7.66 -17.11
N TYR A 337 8.21 -7.17 -15.88
CA TYR A 337 8.64 -7.83 -14.65
C TYR A 337 7.39 -8.38 -13.96
N VAL A 338 7.41 -9.66 -13.64
CA VAL A 338 6.28 -10.36 -12.99
C VAL A 338 6.75 -10.87 -11.63
N ARG A 339 6.10 -10.41 -10.57
CA ARG A 339 6.36 -10.87 -9.20
C ARG A 339 5.62 -12.19 -8.96
N GLU A 340 6.34 -13.17 -8.48
CA GLU A 340 5.86 -14.53 -8.27
C GLU A 340 6.35 -15.09 -6.94
N ILE A 341 5.63 -16.09 -6.43
CA ILE A 341 6.06 -16.93 -5.32
C ILE A 341 6.26 -18.36 -5.83
N ILE A 342 7.37 -18.95 -5.47
CA ILE A 342 7.67 -20.34 -5.76
C ILE A 342 8.06 -21.07 -4.47
N GLY A 343 7.16 -21.90 -3.94
CA GLY A 343 7.38 -22.65 -2.71
C GLY A 343 7.57 -21.80 -1.44
N GLY A 344 7.28 -20.49 -1.49
CA GLY A 344 7.43 -19.52 -0.40
C GLY A 344 8.28 -18.29 -0.75
N PRO A 345 9.55 -18.41 -1.18
CA PRO A 345 10.36 -17.28 -1.60
C PRO A 345 9.81 -16.55 -2.83
N SER A 346 10.12 -15.25 -2.91
CA SER A 346 9.79 -14.44 -4.09
C SER A 346 10.69 -14.78 -5.27
N ARG A 347 10.11 -14.71 -6.48
CA ARG A 347 10.80 -14.65 -7.76
C ARG A 347 10.28 -13.43 -8.52
N VAL A 348 11.14 -12.73 -9.23
CA VAL A 348 10.74 -11.72 -10.22
C VAL A 348 11.19 -12.19 -11.58
N ALA A 349 10.24 -12.70 -12.37
CA ALA A 349 10.50 -13.16 -13.72
C ALA A 349 10.53 -11.98 -14.70
N ILE A 350 11.41 -12.04 -15.69
CA ILE A 350 11.61 -10.98 -16.68
C ILE A 350 11.23 -11.51 -18.04
N PHE A 351 10.37 -10.77 -18.74
CA PHE A 351 9.94 -11.06 -20.10
C PHE A 351 10.17 -9.86 -21.02
N ASP A 352 10.31 -10.06 -22.30
CA ASP A 352 10.14 -8.98 -23.26
C ASP A 352 8.63 -8.69 -23.50
N HIS A 353 8.33 -7.62 -24.24
CA HIS A 353 6.95 -7.22 -24.53
C HIS A 353 6.17 -8.20 -25.42
N ALA A 354 6.84 -9.22 -25.98
CA ALA A 354 6.25 -10.34 -26.70
C ALA A 354 6.07 -11.60 -25.83
N GLY A 355 6.41 -11.54 -24.53
CA GLY A 355 6.26 -12.65 -23.60
C GLY A 355 7.43 -13.65 -23.62
N LYS A 356 8.52 -13.37 -24.34
CA LYS A 356 9.69 -14.24 -24.35
C LYS A 356 10.48 -14.07 -23.04
N PRO A 357 10.79 -15.18 -22.32
CA PRO A 357 11.56 -15.12 -21.09
C PRO A 357 12.95 -14.51 -21.29
N ARG A 358 13.39 -13.66 -20.36
CA ARG A 358 14.69 -12.98 -20.33
C ARG A 358 15.50 -13.33 -19.08
N GLY A 359 14.96 -14.18 -18.20
CA GLY A 359 15.58 -14.59 -16.93
C GLY A 359 14.80 -14.08 -15.72
N THR A 360 15.48 -13.94 -14.59
CA THR A 360 14.92 -13.45 -13.32
C THR A 360 15.82 -12.39 -12.72
N LEU A 361 15.28 -11.56 -11.82
CA LEU A 361 16.13 -10.70 -10.99
C LEU A 361 16.99 -11.55 -10.05
N PRO A 362 18.24 -11.15 -9.79
CA PRO A 362 19.10 -11.85 -8.84
C PRO A 362 18.60 -11.62 -7.41
N LEU A 363 18.23 -12.70 -6.71
CA LEU A 363 17.76 -12.68 -5.34
C LEU A 363 18.55 -13.70 -4.50
N PRO A 364 18.71 -13.48 -3.18
CA PRO A 364 19.09 -14.54 -2.25
C PRO A 364 18.07 -15.69 -2.26
N ASP A 365 18.49 -16.90 -1.90
CA ASP A 365 17.67 -18.11 -1.96
C ASP A 365 16.35 -18.01 -1.18
N LEU A 366 16.35 -17.35 -0.02
CA LEU A 366 15.18 -17.14 0.83
C LEU A 366 14.94 -15.64 1.01
N ALA A 367 14.35 -15.01 0.01
CA ALA A 367 14.10 -13.58 0.02
C ALA A 367 12.65 -13.25 -0.36
N THR A 368 12.18 -12.12 0.13
CA THR A 368 10.96 -11.46 -0.29
C THR A 368 11.31 -10.22 -1.11
N VAL A 369 10.53 -9.98 -2.18
CA VAL A 369 10.51 -8.72 -2.92
C VAL A 369 9.14 -8.10 -2.68
N ASP A 370 9.11 -6.98 -1.94
CA ASP A 370 7.85 -6.33 -1.58
C ASP A 370 7.51 -5.19 -2.55
N GLU A 371 8.52 -4.48 -3.05
CA GLU A 371 8.32 -3.35 -3.95
C GLU A 371 9.14 -3.49 -5.23
N VAL A 372 8.53 -3.08 -6.33
CA VAL A 372 9.17 -2.92 -7.64
C VAL A 372 8.78 -1.56 -8.20
N GLU A 373 9.77 -0.71 -8.50
CA GLU A 373 9.57 0.66 -8.95
C GLU A 373 10.30 0.92 -10.26
N PRO A 374 9.59 1.03 -11.40
CA PRO A 374 10.16 1.44 -12.65
C PRO A 374 10.73 2.86 -12.60
N LEU A 375 11.92 3.06 -13.16
CA LEU A 375 12.52 4.38 -13.31
C LEU A 375 12.36 4.89 -14.75
N SER A 376 12.41 6.22 -14.93
CA SER A 376 12.26 6.88 -16.23
C SER A 376 13.30 6.45 -17.27
N ASP A 377 14.47 5.95 -16.84
CA ASP A 377 15.50 5.42 -17.74
C ASP A 377 15.27 3.95 -18.15
N GLY A 378 14.12 3.37 -17.79
CA GLY A 378 13.74 1.99 -18.08
C GLY A 378 14.44 0.94 -17.20
N THR A 379 15.14 1.36 -16.15
CA THR A 379 15.64 0.46 -15.10
C THR A 379 14.57 0.29 -14.00
N LEU A 380 14.83 -0.59 -13.04
CA LEU A 380 13.90 -0.92 -11.96
C LEU A 380 14.62 -0.79 -10.62
N LEU A 381 14.00 -0.12 -9.64
CA LEU A 381 14.32 -0.32 -8.23
C LEU A 381 13.46 -1.46 -7.68
N TYR A 382 14.04 -2.29 -6.82
CA TYR A 382 13.28 -3.34 -6.14
C TYR A 382 13.82 -3.56 -4.74
N SER A 383 12.91 -3.82 -3.80
CA SER A 383 13.27 -4.11 -2.41
C SER A 383 13.54 -5.59 -2.23
N ILE A 384 14.50 -5.92 -1.39
CA ILE A 384 14.77 -7.29 -0.95
C ILE A 384 14.80 -7.31 0.57
N ALA A 385 14.03 -8.21 1.17
CA ALA A 385 14.10 -8.56 2.59
C ALA A 385 14.43 -10.04 2.76
N THR A 386 15.11 -10.39 3.87
CA THR A 386 15.33 -11.78 4.29
C THR A 386 15.11 -11.89 5.79
N TYR A 387 15.01 -13.08 6.33
CA TYR A 387 14.93 -13.32 7.78
C TYR A 387 16.09 -12.69 8.58
N LEU A 388 17.25 -12.48 7.93
CA LEU A 388 18.46 -11.97 8.59
C LEU A 388 18.82 -10.55 8.18
N ARG A 389 18.15 -9.99 7.18
CA ARG A 389 18.41 -8.66 6.66
C ARG A 389 17.09 -7.91 6.46
N PRO A 390 16.97 -6.71 7.04
CA PRO A 390 15.81 -5.86 6.82
C PRO A 390 15.70 -5.43 5.35
N PRO A 391 14.55 -4.90 4.88
CA PRO A 391 14.37 -4.45 3.51
C PRO A 391 15.41 -3.42 3.08
N PHE A 392 15.91 -3.53 1.86
CA PHE A 392 16.79 -2.55 1.21
C PHE A 392 16.61 -2.61 -0.31
N PHE A 393 16.87 -1.49 -0.98
CA PHE A 393 16.62 -1.36 -2.41
C PHE A 393 17.84 -1.65 -3.26
N PHE A 394 17.60 -2.31 -4.38
CA PHE A 394 18.56 -2.54 -5.45
C PHE A 394 18.06 -1.91 -6.75
N ARG A 395 18.98 -1.56 -7.62
CA ARG A 395 18.68 -1.14 -8.97
C ARG A 395 19.01 -2.26 -9.94
N ALA A 396 18.01 -2.76 -10.67
CA ALA A 396 18.20 -3.69 -11.77
C ALA A 396 18.82 -2.94 -12.96
N THR A 397 19.98 -3.39 -13.41
CA THR A 397 20.59 -2.93 -14.66
C THR A 397 20.41 -4.02 -15.72
N THR A 398 20.34 -3.63 -17.00
CA THR A 398 20.11 -4.55 -18.14
C THR A 398 21.21 -5.61 -18.36
N LYS A 399 22.32 -5.50 -17.65
CA LYS A 399 23.35 -6.56 -17.61
C LYS A 399 23.20 -7.30 -16.27
N PRO A 400 22.90 -8.61 -16.29
CA PRO A 400 22.89 -9.40 -15.06
C PRO A 400 24.31 -9.35 -14.46
N ARG A 401 24.51 -8.57 -13.42
CA ARG A 401 25.71 -8.66 -12.58
C ARG A 401 25.51 -9.88 -11.69
N ARG A 402 26.48 -10.80 -11.71
CA ARG A 402 26.52 -11.94 -10.79
C ARG A 402 26.66 -11.54 -9.32
N ASP A 403 27.02 -10.29 -9.05
CA ASP A 403 27.21 -9.77 -7.71
C ASP A 403 26.15 -8.70 -7.41
N LEU A 404 25.45 -8.84 -6.29
CA LEU A 404 24.55 -7.84 -5.74
C LEU A 404 25.30 -6.52 -5.47
N PRO A 405 24.81 -5.36 -5.90
CA PRO A 405 25.46 -4.09 -5.63
C PRO A 405 25.54 -3.82 -4.12
N LYS A 406 26.73 -3.41 -3.64
CA LYS A 406 27.05 -3.22 -2.20
C LYS A 406 26.44 -1.95 -1.56
N ARG A 407 25.45 -1.28 -2.15
CA ARG A 407 24.91 -0.03 -1.59
C ARG A 407 23.45 -0.20 -1.18
N SER A 408 23.20 -0.12 0.13
CA SER A 408 21.87 -0.10 0.75
C SER A 408 21.45 1.34 1.04
N TRP A 409 20.16 1.62 0.95
CA TRP A 409 19.52 2.87 1.37
C TRP A 409 19.33 2.94 2.91
N ARG A 410 20.16 2.23 3.65
CA ARG A 410 20.21 2.24 5.11
C ARG A 410 21.58 2.65 5.61
N LYS A 411 21.62 3.40 6.71
CA LYS A 411 22.83 3.49 7.51
C LYS A 411 23.17 2.09 8.02
N PRO A 412 24.45 1.69 8.11
CA PRO A 412 24.81 0.37 8.59
C PRO A 412 24.24 0.13 9.99
N VAL A 413 23.48 -0.94 10.14
CA VAL A 413 23.10 -1.45 11.47
C VAL A 413 24.39 -1.92 12.16
N PRO A 414 24.59 -1.65 13.46
CA PRO A 414 25.69 -2.22 14.21
C PRO A 414 25.79 -3.73 14.01
N SER A 415 26.99 -4.24 13.76
CA SER A 415 27.19 -5.65 13.44
C SER A 415 26.61 -6.56 14.53
N PRO A 416 26.17 -7.80 14.22
CA PRO A 416 25.70 -8.76 15.22
C PRO A 416 26.68 -8.98 16.38
N SER A 417 27.98 -8.77 16.15
CA SER A 417 29.01 -8.82 17.18
C SER A 417 28.94 -7.63 18.16
N GLN A 418 28.47 -6.45 17.73
CA GLN A 418 28.25 -5.30 18.61
C GLN A 418 26.96 -5.48 19.41
N ILE A 419 25.92 -6.06 18.83
CA ILE A 419 24.68 -6.44 19.54
C ILE A 419 24.98 -7.55 20.56
N ARG A 420 25.79 -8.55 20.22
CA ARG A 420 26.21 -9.61 21.16
C ARG A 420 27.03 -9.04 22.34
N LYS A 421 27.91 -8.06 22.14
CA LYS A 421 28.67 -7.45 23.24
C LYS A 421 27.77 -6.66 24.20
N SER A 422 26.71 -6.03 23.73
CA SER A 422 25.74 -5.34 24.62
C SER A 422 24.84 -6.34 25.37
N CYS A 423 24.53 -7.50 24.81
CA CYS A 423 23.77 -8.56 25.46
C CYS A 423 24.61 -9.42 26.43
N ALA A 424 25.92 -9.56 26.20
CA ALA A 424 26.80 -10.35 27.05
C ALA A 424 27.09 -9.71 28.42
N ASN A 425 26.85 -8.40 28.57
CA ASN A 425 27.04 -7.67 29.82
C ASN A 425 25.79 -7.56 30.69
N SER A 426 24.69 -8.24 30.35
CA SER A 426 23.51 -8.39 31.22
C SER A 426 23.50 -9.77 31.86
N PRO A 427 23.41 -9.89 33.19
CA PRO A 427 23.30 -11.19 33.83
C PRO A 427 21.96 -11.84 33.43
N ALA A 428 22.02 -12.91 32.65
CA ALA A 428 20.85 -13.70 32.29
C ALA A 428 20.40 -14.56 33.48
N PRO A 429 19.11 -14.58 33.84
CA PRO A 429 18.59 -15.61 34.71
C PRO A 429 18.54 -16.92 33.95
N ARG A 430 19.27 -17.92 34.42
CA ARG A 430 19.18 -19.31 33.96
C ARG A 430 17.88 -19.92 34.48
N THR A 431 16.83 -19.87 33.67
CA THR A 431 15.68 -20.80 33.88
C THR A 431 15.08 -21.12 32.52
N ALA A 432 15.34 -22.34 32.07
CA ALA A 432 14.73 -22.91 30.88
C ALA A 432 13.24 -23.20 31.16
N LEU A 433 12.33 -22.51 30.48
CA LEU A 433 10.93 -22.89 30.40
C LEU A 433 10.80 -24.08 29.44
N ARG A 434 10.54 -25.27 29.96
CA ARG A 434 10.05 -26.42 29.17
C ARG A 434 8.55 -26.24 29.00
N PHE A 435 8.10 -26.10 27.78
CA PHE A 435 6.69 -26.30 27.43
C PHE A 435 6.38 -27.79 27.39
N ARG A 436 5.32 -28.18 28.09
CA ARG A 436 4.59 -29.43 27.89
C ARG A 436 3.40 -29.16 26.98
#